data_9f73c0d42148b423233ce0b274887923
#
_entry.id   9f73c0d42148b423233ce0b274887923
#
_cell.length_a   1.000
_cell.length_b   1.000
_cell.length_c   1.000
_cell.angle_alpha   90.00
_cell.angle_beta   90.00
_cell.angle_gamma   90.00
#
_symmetry.space_group_name_H-M   'P 1'
#
loop_
_entity.id
_entity.type
_entity.pdbx_description
1 polymer ?
#
loop_
_entity_poly.entity_id
_entity_poly.type
_entity_poly.pdbx_seq_one_letter_code
_entity_poly.pdbx_strand_id
1 'polypeptide(L)'
;MKAIIRLAAAAGFVLAATTAMAQTVKIGLLAPFSGPFAIWGSQFKQAVEAYQKVHGDSVKGAKIEVIYRDNAGDPTRTRQLAEEMILREKVSFLTGFALTPEALAVSELITEAKVPAIIMNSGAAIITRKSPYFVRVSFSVNAFTAPIPAWFEKEKIKSVYILVSDYAPGHDIEEALKEGVKKIGVNVVGAERMPLSTTDFAPYMERAGRANPEVVYMFVPAGAPSIAIVREFAKRGLKDKGIKLAGSGEVQEAFLPAIGDDVVGTISGFHYTETNTNPQNVLLRKTLVEMFGKDATPDAGSAGAWDGMRLMYDAVAELGPKVTGDQFIKFAKGRAWDSPRGPISIDPEERDIIQNMYLRQVEKRDGKLVNIDLMTVPNVRDPWKAANPNAK
;
A
#
# COMPACT_ATOMS: atom_id res chain seq x y z
N MET A 1 -88.84 27.00 11.71
CA MET A 1 -87.87 27.13 10.64
C MET A 1 -86.51 26.66 11.20
N LYS A 2 -86.06 25.50 10.74
CA LYS A 2 -84.89 24.80 11.32
C LYS A 2 -83.64 25.12 10.45
N ALA A 3 -82.69 25.79 11.07
CA ALA A 3 -81.37 25.99 10.41
C ALA A 3 -80.46 24.81 10.71
N ILE A 4 -80.00 24.14 9.62
CA ILE A 4 -79.10 23.04 9.67
C ILE A 4 -77.66 23.60 9.51
N ILE A 5 -76.88 23.51 10.63
CA ILE A 5 -75.45 23.82 10.60
C ILE A 5 -74.67 22.57 10.14
N ARG A 6 -74.04 22.66 8.98
CA ARG A 6 -73.08 21.62 8.49
C ARG A 6 -71.70 21.95 9.02
N LEU A 7 -71.22 21.14 9.95
CA LEU A 7 -69.81 21.14 10.38
C LEU A 7 -68.96 20.36 9.32
N ALA A 8 -68.09 21.07 8.62
CA ALA A 8 -67.08 20.43 7.75
C ALA A 8 -65.85 20.12 8.58
N ALA A 9 -65.63 18.84 8.84
CA ALA A 9 -64.39 18.35 9.45
C ALA A 9 -63.27 18.34 8.41
N ALA A 10 -62.35 19.31 8.47
CA ALA A 10 -61.14 19.33 7.71
C ALA A 10 -60.10 18.40 8.38
N ALA A 11 -59.99 17.16 7.88
CA ALA A 11 -58.92 16.24 8.30
C ALA A 11 -57.58 16.73 7.66
N GLY A 12 -56.81 17.45 8.46
CA GLY A 12 -55.45 17.83 8.07
C GLY A 12 -54.51 16.60 8.08
N PHE A 13 -54.17 16.09 6.90
CA PHE A 13 -53.07 15.12 6.75
C PHE A 13 -51.77 15.88 7.02
N VAL A 14 -51.23 15.77 8.23
CA VAL A 14 -49.85 16.17 8.53
C VAL A 14 -48.94 15.09 7.91
N LEU A 15 -48.43 15.31 6.68
CA LEU A 15 -47.29 14.57 6.16
C LEU A 15 -46.10 14.90 7.07
N ALA A 16 -45.84 14.04 8.05
CA ALA A 16 -44.55 14.02 8.74
C ALA A 16 -43.49 13.61 7.71
N ALA A 17 -42.87 14.59 7.03
CA ALA A 17 -41.65 14.37 6.30
C ALA A 17 -40.60 13.96 7.33
N THR A 18 -40.45 12.66 7.53
CA THR A 18 -39.26 12.12 8.21
C THR A 18 -38.09 12.49 7.36
N THR A 19 -37.39 13.57 7.69
CA THR A 19 -36.07 13.85 7.19
C THR A 19 -35.21 12.66 7.62
N ALA A 20 -35.03 11.70 6.72
CA ALA A 20 -34.07 10.65 6.90
C ALA A 20 -32.71 11.34 7.09
N MET A 21 -32.28 11.46 8.36
CA MET A 21 -30.92 11.93 8.65
C MET A 21 -29.98 11.06 7.83
N ALA A 22 -29.26 11.68 6.91
CA ALA A 22 -28.27 10.97 6.10
C ALA A 22 -27.33 10.23 7.04
N GLN A 23 -27.32 8.90 6.97
CA GLN A 23 -26.48 8.09 7.84
C GLN A 23 -25.02 8.32 7.45
N THR A 24 -24.15 8.57 8.43
CA THR A 24 -22.73 8.77 8.18
C THR A 24 -21.97 7.47 8.43
N VAL A 25 -21.19 7.05 7.42
CA VAL A 25 -20.19 5.99 7.54
C VAL A 25 -18.85 6.66 7.81
N LYS A 26 -18.27 6.38 8.97
CA LYS A 26 -16.98 6.94 9.37
C LYS A 26 -15.84 5.97 9.05
N ILE A 27 -14.81 6.46 8.41
CA ILE A 27 -13.59 5.73 8.08
C ILE A 27 -12.44 6.37 8.87
N GLY A 28 -11.80 5.60 9.74
CA GLY A 28 -10.61 6.04 10.47
C GLY A 28 -9.33 5.74 9.68
N LEU A 29 -8.60 6.76 9.26
CA LEU A 29 -7.34 6.60 8.56
C LEU A 29 -6.16 6.93 9.48
N LEU A 30 -5.33 5.91 9.75
CA LEU A 30 -4.13 5.97 10.56
C LEU A 30 -2.89 5.92 9.68
N ALA A 31 -2.08 6.95 9.70
CA ALA A 31 -0.84 7.02 8.93
C ALA A 31 0.15 8.00 9.55
N PRO A 32 1.45 7.89 9.26
CA PRO A 32 2.41 8.91 9.62
C PRO A 32 2.22 10.15 8.73
N PHE A 33 1.72 11.24 9.30
CA PHE A 33 1.67 12.56 8.66
C PHE A 33 2.86 13.43 9.07
N SER A 34 3.69 12.94 9.98
CA SER A 34 4.92 13.56 10.45
C SER A 34 6.06 12.54 10.53
N GLY A 35 7.32 13.04 10.68
CA GLY A 35 8.50 12.19 10.80
C GLY A 35 9.02 11.61 9.46
N PRO A 36 9.94 10.63 9.52
CA PRO A 36 10.67 10.13 8.33
C PRO A 36 9.80 9.39 7.32
N PHE A 37 8.59 8.99 7.70
CA PHE A 37 7.65 8.25 6.87
C PHE A 37 6.41 9.08 6.47
N ALA A 38 6.44 10.40 6.66
CA ALA A 38 5.32 11.30 6.39
C ALA A 38 4.81 11.26 4.93
N ILE A 39 5.64 10.81 4.00
CA ILE A 39 5.25 10.62 2.60
C ILE A 39 4.03 9.72 2.45
N TRP A 40 3.90 8.67 3.26
CA TRP A 40 2.75 7.76 3.22
C TRP A 40 1.45 8.45 3.60
N GLY A 41 1.46 9.23 4.70
CA GLY A 41 0.29 10.00 5.11
C GLY A 41 -0.16 10.98 4.04
N SER A 42 0.80 11.67 3.40
CA SER A 42 0.53 12.59 2.29
C SER A 42 -0.11 11.87 1.10
N GLN A 43 0.49 10.76 0.63
CA GLN A 43 -0.02 9.98 -0.50
C GLN A 43 -1.42 9.42 -0.22
N PHE A 44 -1.66 8.87 0.97
CA PHE A 44 -2.98 8.35 1.35
C PHE A 44 -4.02 9.47 1.34
N LYS A 45 -3.74 10.59 1.99
CA LYS A 45 -4.67 11.72 2.06
C LYS A 45 -5.02 12.24 0.68
N GLN A 46 -4.03 12.52 -0.15
CA GLN A 46 -4.24 13.03 -1.50
C GLN A 46 -5.08 12.06 -2.36
N ALA A 47 -4.79 10.76 -2.30
CA ALA A 47 -5.53 9.77 -3.06
C ALA A 47 -6.96 9.56 -2.55
N VAL A 48 -7.19 9.62 -1.24
CA VAL A 48 -8.53 9.59 -0.63
C VAL A 48 -9.35 10.80 -1.07
N GLU A 49 -8.78 12.00 -0.99
CA GLU A 49 -9.44 13.24 -1.43
C GLU A 49 -9.72 13.22 -2.94
N ALA A 50 -8.77 12.71 -3.74
CA ALA A 50 -8.95 12.52 -5.18
C ALA A 50 -10.05 11.51 -5.49
N TYR A 51 -10.13 10.40 -4.74
CA TYR A 51 -11.20 9.42 -4.88
C TYR A 51 -12.57 10.05 -4.58
N GLN A 52 -12.69 10.80 -3.47
CA GLN A 52 -13.91 11.51 -3.13
C GLN A 52 -14.26 12.62 -4.14
N LYS A 53 -13.28 13.27 -4.73
CA LYS A 53 -13.50 14.26 -5.82
C LYS A 53 -14.17 13.62 -7.04
N VAL A 54 -13.77 12.40 -7.38
CA VAL A 54 -14.29 11.68 -8.56
C VAL A 54 -15.63 11.00 -8.28
N HIS A 55 -15.77 10.38 -7.12
CA HIS A 55 -16.91 9.50 -6.80
C HIS A 55 -17.92 10.11 -5.82
N GLY A 56 -17.67 11.33 -5.34
CA GLY A 56 -18.48 11.99 -4.32
C GLY A 56 -18.14 11.55 -2.89
N ASP A 57 -18.67 12.28 -1.92
CA ASP A 57 -18.53 12.00 -0.49
C ASP A 57 -19.76 11.27 0.09
N SER A 58 -20.61 10.71 -0.76
CA SER A 58 -21.78 9.95 -0.37
C SER A 58 -22.04 8.73 -1.25
N VAL A 59 -22.54 7.65 -0.65
CA VAL A 59 -22.90 6.41 -1.32
C VAL A 59 -24.32 6.03 -0.95
N LYS A 60 -25.21 5.94 -1.95
CA LYS A 60 -26.65 5.63 -1.73
C LYS A 60 -27.30 6.47 -0.62
N GLY A 61 -26.95 7.76 -0.53
CA GLY A 61 -27.47 8.69 0.46
C GLY A 61 -26.80 8.64 1.84
N ALA A 62 -25.85 7.74 2.04
CA ALA A 62 -25.00 7.74 3.23
C ALA A 62 -23.76 8.60 3.00
N LYS A 63 -23.49 9.55 3.92
CA LYS A 63 -22.26 10.35 3.87
C LYS A 63 -21.05 9.49 4.26
N ILE A 64 -19.95 9.62 3.52
CA ILE A 64 -18.67 9.00 3.82
C ILE A 64 -17.74 10.06 4.43
N GLU A 65 -17.43 9.91 5.69
CA GLU A 65 -16.54 10.80 6.44
C GLU A 65 -15.21 10.09 6.73
N VAL A 66 -14.09 10.69 6.31
CA VAL A 66 -12.75 10.16 6.59
C VAL A 66 -12.10 10.99 7.69
N ILE A 67 -11.73 10.33 8.77
CA ILE A 67 -11.09 10.91 9.95
C ILE A 67 -9.62 10.54 9.93
N TYR A 68 -8.74 11.53 9.79
CA TYR A 68 -7.29 11.35 9.72
C TYR A 68 -6.66 11.49 11.09
N ARG A 69 -5.73 10.59 11.45
CA ARG A 69 -4.91 10.67 12.66
C ARG A 69 -3.45 10.39 12.35
N ASP A 70 -2.59 11.28 12.82
CA ASP A 70 -1.14 11.13 12.72
C ASP A 70 -0.62 10.19 13.79
N ASN A 71 -0.15 9.02 13.39
CA ASN A 71 0.49 8.05 14.25
C ASN A 71 2.04 8.20 14.30
N ALA A 72 2.62 9.07 13.48
CA ALA A 72 4.06 9.31 13.34
C ALA A 72 4.90 8.03 13.06
N GLY A 73 4.27 6.96 12.60
CA GLY A 73 4.92 5.65 12.39
C GLY A 73 5.15 4.86 13.68
N ASP A 74 4.56 5.29 14.80
CA ASP A 74 4.68 4.64 16.10
C ASP A 74 3.56 3.62 16.35
N PRO A 75 3.87 2.34 16.60
CA PRO A 75 2.86 1.30 16.79
C PRO A 75 2.04 1.48 18.07
N THR A 76 2.63 2.01 19.15
CA THR A 76 1.92 2.25 20.41
C THR A 76 0.89 3.35 20.23
N ARG A 77 1.29 4.45 19.61
CA ARG A 77 0.39 5.56 19.26
C ARG A 77 -0.69 5.10 18.29
N THR A 78 -0.36 4.24 17.32
CA THR A 78 -1.33 3.67 16.38
C THR A 78 -2.42 2.91 17.12
N ARG A 79 -2.06 2.04 18.09
CA ARG A 79 -3.03 1.31 18.91
C ARG A 79 -3.94 2.24 19.71
N GLN A 80 -3.38 3.26 20.37
CA GLN A 80 -4.15 4.24 21.15
C GLN A 80 -5.17 5.00 20.28
N LEU A 81 -4.74 5.49 19.12
CA LEU A 81 -5.59 6.20 18.18
C LEU A 81 -6.67 5.29 17.58
N ALA A 82 -6.34 4.03 17.26
CA ALA A 82 -7.31 3.06 16.77
C ALA A 82 -8.40 2.77 17.82
N GLU A 83 -8.02 2.63 19.10
CA GLU A 83 -8.96 2.44 20.20
C GLU A 83 -9.90 3.64 20.35
N GLU A 84 -9.37 4.85 20.28
CA GLU A 84 -10.19 6.08 20.30
C GLU A 84 -11.18 6.12 19.14
N MET A 85 -10.73 5.84 17.92
CA MET A 85 -11.58 5.82 16.73
C MET A 85 -12.69 4.76 16.82
N ILE A 86 -12.39 3.58 17.34
CA ILE A 86 -13.37 2.51 17.51
C ILE A 86 -14.36 2.85 18.63
N LEU A 87 -13.87 3.22 19.81
CA LEU A 87 -14.71 3.32 21.00
C LEU A 87 -15.46 4.66 21.10
N ARG A 88 -14.84 5.77 20.70
CA ARG A 88 -15.41 7.12 20.83
C ARG A 88 -16.03 7.62 19.53
N GLU A 89 -15.30 7.53 18.43
CA GLU A 89 -15.75 8.04 17.14
C GLU A 89 -16.68 7.07 16.39
N LYS A 90 -16.68 5.79 16.80
CA LYS A 90 -17.54 4.73 16.22
C LYS A 90 -17.31 4.55 14.73
N VAL A 91 -16.05 4.47 14.32
CA VAL A 91 -15.70 4.22 12.91
C VAL A 91 -16.21 2.85 12.44
N SER A 92 -16.68 2.79 11.20
CA SER A 92 -17.12 1.54 10.56
C SER A 92 -15.92 0.75 9.99
N PHE A 93 -14.85 1.46 9.65
CA PHE A 93 -13.63 0.92 9.08
C PHE A 93 -12.40 1.62 9.66
N LEU A 94 -11.32 0.87 9.85
CA LEU A 94 -9.98 1.42 9.98
C LEU A 94 -9.22 1.21 8.67
N THR A 95 -8.32 2.14 8.33
CA THR A 95 -7.50 2.02 7.13
C THR A 95 -6.18 2.79 7.26
N GLY A 96 -5.34 2.69 6.22
CA GLY A 96 -4.01 3.28 6.22
C GLY A 96 -2.93 2.25 6.51
N PHE A 97 -2.23 2.39 7.63
CA PHE A 97 -1.15 1.52 8.10
C PHE A 97 0.05 1.50 7.13
N ALA A 98 0.94 2.46 7.30
CA ALA A 98 2.12 2.59 6.47
C ALA A 98 3.15 1.49 6.73
N LEU A 99 3.43 1.19 8.00
CA LEU A 99 4.43 0.22 8.42
C LEU A 99 3.79 -1.01 9.06
N THR A 100 4.42 -2.18 8.87
CA THR A 100 3.98 -3.45 9.46
C THR A 100 3.75 -3.40 10.98
N PRO A 101 4.64 -2.80 11.81
CA PRO A 101 4.40 -2.70 13.25
C PRO A 101 3.10 -1.96 13.62
N GLU A 102 2.68 -0.97 12.84
CA GLU A 102 1.41 -0.25 13.03
C GLU A 102 0.20 -1.19 12.87
N ALA A 103 0.17 -1.98 11.78
CA ALA A 103 -0.89 -2.94 11.52
C ALA A 103 -0.94 -4.03 12.60
N LEU A 104 0.22 -4.57 12.99
CA LEU A 104 0.29 -5.63 14.00
C LEU A 104 -0.18 -5.15 15.38
N ALA A 105 0.08 -3.88 15.74
CA ALA A 105 -0.30 -3.30 17.02
C ALA A 105 -1.82 -3.25 17.24
N VAL A 106 -2.63 -3.24 16.17
CA VAL A 106 -4.09 -3.17 16.25
C VAL A 106 -4.79 -4.52 16.08
N SER A 107 -4.05 -5.60 15.82
CA SER A 107 -4.63 -6.89 15.41
C SER A 107 -5.62 -7.48 16.41
N GLU A 108 -5.30 -7.46 17.71
CA GLU A 108 -6.21 -7.93 18.78
C GLU A 108 -7.42 -7.01 18.92
N LEU A 109 -7.18 -5.70 18.96
CA LEU A 109 -8.22 -4.68 19.11
C LEU A 109 -9.29 -4.79 18.03
N ILE A 110 -8.90 -4.88 16.75
CA ILE A 110 -9.86 -5.01 15.64
C ILE A 110 -10.57 -6.36 15.65
N THR A 111 -9.92 -7.40 16.17
CA THR A 111 -10.53 -8.72 16.30
C THR A 111 -11.64 -8.72 17.34
N GLU A 112 -11.38 -8.16 18.52
CA GLU A 112 -12.36 -8.04 19.61
C GLU A 112 -13.53 -7.11 19.22
N ALA A 113 -13.21 -5.98 18.60
CA ALA A 113 -14.21 -5.00 18.18
C ALA A 113 -14.98 -5.39 16.91
N LYS A 114 -14.50 -6.41 16.17
CA LYS A 114 -15.01 -6.82 14.85
C LYS A 114 -15.05 -5.67 13.84
N VAL A 115 -14.06 -4.77 13.91
CA VAL A 115 -13.92 -3.64 12.99
C VAL A 115 -12.93 -4.02 11.89
N PRO A 116 -13.32 -4.01 10.60
CA PRO A 116 -12.42 -4.33 9.52
C PRO A 116 -11.34 -3.26 9.35
N ALA A 117 -10.12 -3.71 9.11
CA ALA A 117 -8.97 -2.86 8.85
C ALA A 117 -8.38 -3.15 7.45
N ILE A 118 -8.43 -2.12 6.61
CA ILE A 118 -7.99 -2.19 5.21
C ILE A 118 -6.56 -1.68 5.13
N ILE A 119 -5.63 -2.57 4.74
CA ILE A 119 -4.20 -2.28 4.69
C ILE A 119 -3.85 -1.64 3.35
N MET A 120 -3.46 -0.35 3.38
CA MET A 120 -3.12 0.44 2.19
C MET A 120 -1.62 0.40 1.84
N ASN A 121 -0.74 -0.06 2.77
CA ASN A 121 0.69 -0.18 2.49
C ASN A 121 1.37 -1.37 3.18
N SER A 122 1.27 -1.56 4.50
CA SER A 122 2.04 -2.57 5.28
C SER A 122 2.16 -3.93 4.59
N GLY A 123 3.42 -4.41 4.40
CA GLY A 123 3.72 -5.49 3.44
C GLY A 123 4.12 -6.85 4.01
N ALA A 124 4.28 -7.05 5.34
CA ALA A 124 4.65 -8.37 5.86
C ALA A 124 3.57 -9.43 5.59
N ALA A 125 3.99 -10.64 5.23
CA ALA A 125 3.10 -11.74 4.86
C ALA A 125 2.11 -12.11 5.96
N ILE A 126 2.55 -12.05 7.22
CA ILE A 126 1.78 -12.51 8.38
C ILE A 126 0.55 -11.66 8.71
N ILE A 127 0.47 -10.40 8.26
CA ILE A 127 -0.53 -9.42 8.72
C ILE A 127 -1.95 -9.97 8.63
N THR A 128 -2.38 -10.47 7.47
CA THR A 128 -3.77 -10.89 7.28
C THR A 128 -4.15 -12.14 8.09
N ARG A 129 -3.16 -12.86 8.64
CA ARG A 129 -3.37 -14.00 9.55
C ARG A 129 -3.47 -13.59 11.02
N LYS A 130 -3.01 -12.37 11.38
CA LYS A 130 -3.06 -11.87 12.77
C LYS A 130 -4.46 -11.41 13.21
N SER A 131 -5.36 -11.16 12.26
CA SER A 131 -6.77 -10.93 12.52
C SER A 131 -7.64 -11.37 11.35
N PRO A 132 -8.81 -11.97 11.58
CA PRO A 132 -9.77 -12.26 10.51
C PRO A 132 -10.38 -11.00 9.90
N TYR A 133 -10.19 -9.83 10.53
CA TYR A 133 -10.71 -8.53 10.08
C TYR A 133 -9.71 -7.71 9.28
N PHE A 134 -8.51 -8.19 9.03
CA PHE A 134 -7.62 -7.58 8.05
C PHE A 134 -7.98 -7.97 6.61
N VAL A 135 -8.01 -6.96 5.74
CA VAL A 135 -8.03 -7.11 4.28
C VAL A 135 -6.91 -6.26 3.70
N ARG A 136 -6.03 -6.82 2.90
CA ARG A 136 -4.94 -6.08 2.28
C ARG A 136 -5.27 -5.76 0.83
N VAL A 137 -5.21 -4.48 0.48
CA VAL A 137 -5.36 -3.97 -0.89
C VAL A 137 -4.05 -3.44 -1.45
N SER A 138 -2.95 -3.50 -0.69
CA SER A 138 -1.63 -2.99 -1.08
C SER A 138 -0.76 -4.06 -1.74
N PHE A 139 0.11 -4.69 -0.98
CA PHE A 139 1.07 -5.68 -1.47
C PHE A 139 1.56 -6.59 -0.35
N SER A 140 2.08 -7.76 -0.72
CA SER A 140 3.00 -8.54 0.09
C SER A 140 4.42 -8.32 -0.45
N VAL A 141 5.38 -8.05 0.45
CA VAL A 141 6.76 -7.79 0.05
C VAL A 141 7.43 -9.01 -0.59
N ASN A 142 7.01 -10.22 -0.23
CA ASN A 142 7.50 -11.44 -0.88
C ASN A 142 7.24 -11.45 -2.38
N ALA A 143 6.11 -10.88 -2.81
CA ALA A 143 5.75 -10.81 -4.21
C ALA A 143 6.69 -9.90 -5.03
N PHE A 144 7.37 -8.93 -4.40
CA PHE A 144 8.33 -8.06 -5.09
C PHE A 144 9.51 -8.82 -5.67
N THR A 145 9.87 -9.95 -5.09
CA THR A 145 10.96 -10.78 -5.60
C THR A 145 10.59 -11.63 -6.82
N ALA A 146 9.29 -11.76 -7.14
CA ALA A 146 8.81 -12.64 -8.20
C ALA A 146 9.46 -12.41 -9.58
N PRO A 147 9.69 -11.17 -10.06
CA PRO A 147 10.34 -10.94 -11.35
C PRO A 147 11.88 -11.05 -11.31
N ILE A 148 12.51 -11.05 -10.13
CA ILE A 148 13.97 -10.94 -9.99
C ILE A 148 14.73 -12.17 -10.51
N PRO A 149 14.32 -13.42 -10.22
CA PRO A 149 15.02 -14.59 -10.75
C PRO A 149 15.05 -14.62 -12.29
N ALA A 150 13.96 -14.33 -12.95
CA ALA A 150 13.90 -14.29 -14.41
C ALA A 150 14.82 -13.19 -15.01
N TRP A 151 14.94 -12.05 -14.34
CA TRP A 151 15.91 -11.03 -14.71
C TRP A 151 17.34 -11.52 -14.52
N PHE A 152 17.66 -12.20 -13.40
CA PHE A 152 19.00 -12.77 -13.17
C PHE A 152 19.38 -13.78 -14.24
N GLU A 153 18.46 -14.65 -14.64
CA GLU A 153 18.69 -15.61 -15.73
C GLU A 153 18.97 -14.90 -17.06
N LYS A 154 18.13 -13.90 -17.41
CA LYS A 154 18.29 -13.12 -18.65
C LYS A 154 19.64 -12.40 -18.71
N GLU A 155 20.04 -11.77 -17.61
CA GLU A 155 21.30 -11.01 -17.50
C GLU A 155 22.50 -11.91 -17.16
N LYS A 156 22.28 -13.22 -16.95
CA LYS A 156 23.29 -14.22 -16.58
C LYS A 156 24.02 -13.89 -15.26
N ILE A 157 23.32 -13.24 -14.33
CA ILE A 157 23.84 -12.90 -13.00
C ILE A 157 24.23 -14.16 -12.23
N LYS A 158 25.39 -14.16 -11.57
CA LYS A 158 25.94 -15.29 -10.82
C LYS A 158 26.05 -15.04 -9.32
N SER A 159 26.06 -13.77 -8.91
CA SER A 159 26.22 -13.42 -7.50
C SER A 159 25.40 -12.22 -7.09
N VAL A 160 24.87 -12.27 -5.85
CA VAL A 160 24.10 -11.19 -5.22
C VAL A 160 24.53 -10.99 -3.78
N TYR A 161 24.58 -9.73 -3.36
CA TYR A 161 24.69 -9.32 -1.94
C TYR A 161 23.37 -8.70 -1.51
N ILE A 162 22.83 -9.12 -0.36
CA ILE A 162 21.49 -8.73 0.10
C ILE A 162 21.59 -7.79 1.30
N LEU A 163 21.01 -6.61 1.21
CA LEU A 163 20.91 -5.63 2.29
C LEU A 163 19.44 -5.35 2.59
N VAL A 164 18.95 -5.70 3.78
CA VAL A 164 17.55 -5.49 4.16
C VAL A 164 17.46 -4.81 5.53
N SER A 165 16.40 -4.04 5.77
CA SER A 165 16.12 -3.54 7.11
C SER A 165 15.67 -4.68 8.04
N ASP A 166 16.13 -4.63 9.31
CA ASP A 166 15.89 -5.64 10.34
C ASP A 166 14.47 -5.49 10.95
N TYR A 167 13.47 -5.94 10.20
CA TYR A 167 12.07 -6.04 10.61
C TYR A 167 11.33 -7.03 9.70
N ALA A 168 10.09 -7.41 10.05
CA ALA A 168 9.40 -8.50 9.38
C ALA A 168 9.41 -8.44 7.84
N PRO A 169 9.06 -7.32 7.16
CA PRO A 169 9.16 -7.24 5.69
C PRO A 169 10.56 -7.46 5.14
N GLY A 170 11.61 -7.01 5.85
CA GLY A 170 13.00 -7.23 5.43
C GLY A 170 13.37 -8.71 5.48
N HIS A 171 12.95 -9.41 6.54
CA HIS A 171 13.15 -10.86 6.69
C HIS A 171 12.39 -11.62 5.59
N ASP A 172 11.13 -11.24 5.33
CA ASP A 172 10.30 -11.85 4.28
C ASP A 172 10.97 -11.74 2.90
N ILE A 173 11.48 -10.55 2.54
CA ILE A 173 12.18 -10.33 1.26
C ILE A 173 13.50 -11.10 1.19
N GLU A 174 14.28 -11.09 2.26
CA GLU A 174 15.55 -11.82 2.31
C GLU A 174 15.34 -13.31 2.04
N GLU A 175 14.36 -13.92 2.70
CA GLU A 175 14.02 -15.34 2.52
C GLU A 175 13.50 -15.61 1.11
N ALA A 176 12.52 -14.83 0.63
CA ALA A 176 11.95 -15.02 -0.69
C ALA A 176 13.00 -14.88 -1.81
N LEU A 177 13.89 -13.90 -1.69
CA LEU A 177 14.97 -13.71 -2.66
C LEU A 177 15.97 -14.86 -2.62
N LYS A 178 16.42 -15.28 -1.41
CA LYS A 178 17.33 -16.42 -1.25
C LYS A 178 16.77 -17.71 -1.85
N GLU A 179 15.50 -17.99 -1.63
CA GLU A 179 14.83 -19.14 -2.24
C GLU A 179 14.73 -19.02 -3.76
N GLY A 180 14.36 -17.85 -4.27
CA GLY A 180 14.25 -17.60 -5.70
C GLY A 180 15.59 -17.76 -6.43
N VAL A 181 16.65 -17.16 -5.94
CA VAL A 181 17.99 -17.20 -6.56
C VAL A 181 18.66 -18.56 -6.43
N LYS A 182 18.38 -19.29 -5.34
CA LYS A 182 18.87 -20.67 -5.16
C LYS A 182 18.38 -21.61 -6.26
N LYS A 183 17.12 -21.47 -6.68
CA LYS A 183 16.50 -22.30 -7.72
C LYS A 183 17.19 -22.17 -9.10
N ILE A 184 17.82 -21.03 -9.34
CA ILE A 184 18.51 -20.71 -10.60
C ILE A 184 20.04 -20.73 -10.45
N GLY A 185 20.57 -21.21 -9.33
CA GLY A 185 22.00 -21.39 -9.10
C GLY A 185 22.79 -20.08 -8.92
N VAL A 186 22.17 -18.99 -8.54
CA VAL A 186 22.84 -17.73 -8.21
C VAL A 186 23.36 -17.76 -6.77
N ASN A 187 24.62 -17.36 -6.58
CA ASN A 187 25.30 -17.39 -5.29
C ASN A 187 24.98 -16.13 -4.45
N VAL A 188 24.51 -16.32 -3.22
CA VAL A 188 24.39 -15.23 -2.24
C VAL A 188 25.74 -15.07 -1.53
N VAL A 189 26.53 -14.07 -1.94
CA VAL A 189 27.89 -13.84 -1.42
C VAL A 189 27.91 -13.07 -0.10
N GLY A 190 26.77 -12.58 0.34
CA GLY A 190 26.56 -11.97 1.66
C GLY A 190 25.11 -11.52 1.84
N ALA A 191 24.69 -11.45 3.10
CA ALA A 191 23.38 -10.92 3.48
C ALA A 191 23.49 -10.24 4.84
N GLU A 192 22.98 -9.01 4.94
CA GLU A 192 23.00 -8.25 6.18
C GLU A 192 21.65 -7.62 6.49
N ARG A 193 21.29 -7.60 7.76
CA ARG A 193 20.11 -6.93 8.30
C ARG A 193 20.54 -5.64 8.98
N MET A 194 19.98 -4.54 8.55
CA MET A 194 20.27 -3.19 9.05
C MET A 194 19.17 -2.77 10.04
N PRO A 195 19.49 -2.29 11.25
CA PRO A 195 18.47 -1.75 12.16
C PRO A 195 17.50 -0.83 11.44
N LEU A 196 16.21 -0.92 11.77
CA LEU A 196 15.15 -0.09 11.13
C LEU A 196 15.42 1.42 11.29
N SER A 197 16.14 1.80 12.35
CA SER A 197 16.56 3.17 12.64
C SER A 197 17.83 3.62 11.90
N THR A 198 18.42 2.77 11.03
CA THR A 198 19.65 3.08 10.31
C THR A 198 19.47 4.31 9.43
N THR A 199 20.35 5.29 9.60
CA THR A 199 20.47 6.50 8.76
C THR A 199 21.81 6.57 8.02
N ASP A 200 22.83 5.86 8.50
CA ASP A 200 24.14 5.73 7.86
C ASP A 200 24.30 4.34 7.23
N PHE A 201 24.22 4.31 5.90
CA PHE A 201 24.34 3.08 5.09
C PHE A 201 25.76 2.82 4.62
N ALA A 202 26.72 3.75 4.92
CA ALA A 202 28.09 3.65 4.45
C ALA A 202 28.80 2.34 4.84
N PRO A 203 28.76 1.87 6.10
CA PRO A 203 29.45 0.62 6.48
C PRO A 203 28.90 -0.62 5.77
N TYR A 204 27.57 -0.67 5.54
CA TYR A 204 26.91 -1.79 4.88
C TYR A 204 27.26 -1.84 3.38
N MET A 205 27.20 -0.69 2.73
CA MET A 205 27.50 -0.58 1.31
C MET A 205 28.99 -0.82 1.03
N GLU A 206 29.87 -0.47 1.98
CA GLU A 206 31.29 -0.80 1.89
C GLU A 206 31.54 -2.31 1.95
N ARG A 207 30.88 -3.03 2.86
CA ARG A 207 31.02 -4.49 2.94
C ARG A 207 30.47 -5.16 1.70
N ALA A 208 29.31 -4.72 1.20
CA ALA A 208 28.75 -5.19 -0.06
C ALA A 208 29.73 -4.98 -1.24
N GLY A 209 30.32 -3.79 -1.33
CA GLY A 209 31.31 -3.50 -2.37
C GLY A 209 32.60 -4.33 -2.27
N ARG A 210 33.06 -4.66 -1.06
CA ARG A 210 34.23 -5.57 -0.84
C ARG A 210 33.95 -7.01 -1.25
N ALA A 211 32.70 -7.47 -1.06
CA ALA A 211 32.30 -8.81 -1.49
C ALA A 211 32.23 -8.93 -3.01
N ASN A 212 32.29 -7.83 -3.75
CA ASN A 212 32.31 -7.73 -5.20
C ASN A 212 31.23 -8.58 -5.90
N PRO A 213 29.93 -8.45 -5.53
CA PRO A 213 28.84 -9.14 -6.19
C PRO A 213 28.56 -8.53 -7.57
N GLU A 214 27.86 -9.26 -8.44
CA GLU A 214 27.34 -8.68 -9.68
C GLU A 214 26.11 -7.79 -9.42
N VAL A 215 25.35 -8.08 -8.33
CA VAL A 215 24.18 -7.31 -7.92
C VAL A 215 24.22 -7.05 -6.42
N VAL A 216 23.95 -5.81 -6.00
CA VAL A 216 23.52 -5.49 -4.64
C VAL A 216 21.99 -5.37 -4.69
N TYR A 217 21.30 -6.24 -3.95
CA TYR A 217 19.85 -6.15 -3.74
C TYR A 217 19.57 -5.48 -2.41
N MET A 218 18.74 -4.45 -2.40
CA MET A 218 18.40 -3.69 -1.20
C MET A 218 16.91 -3.73 -0.91
N PHE A 219 16.57 -3.65 0.38
CA PHE A 219 15.22 -3.38 0.86
C PHE A 219 15.25 -2.55 2.14
N VAL A 220 14.73 -1.33 2.05
CA VAL A 220 14.52 -0.43 3.20
C VAL A 220 13.11 0.19 3.09
N PRO A 221 12.51 0.64 4.22
CA PRO A 221 11.25 1.38 4.16
C PRO A 221 11.36 2.59 3.25
N ALA A 222 10.33 2.80 2.44
CA ALA A 222 10.26 3.93 1.54
C ALA A 222 10.24 5.28 2.30
N GLY A 223 10.94 6.26 1.76
CA GLY A 223 11.13 7.58 2.37
C GLY A 223 12.60 7.99 2.42
N ALA A 224 13.00 8.72 3.45
CA ALA A 224 14.38 9.15 3.63
C ALA A 224 15.41 8.00 3.60
N PRO A 225 15.16 6.81 4.17
CA PRO A 225 16.08 5.67 4.05
C PRO A 225 16.34 5.24 2.60
N SER A 226 15.30 5.22 1.74
CA SER A 226 15.43 4.87 0.33
C SER A 226 16.37 5.81 -0.42
N ILE A 227 16.22 7.10 -0.22
CA ILE A 227 17.08 8.12 -0.83
C ILE A 227 18.52 7.94 -0.35
N ALA A 228 18.73 7.72 0.94
CA ALA A 228 20.06 7.61 1.54
C ALA A 228 20.83 6.38 1.04
N ILE A 229 20.20 5.21 0.99
CA ILE A 229 20.88 3.96 0.59
C ILE A 229 21.26 3.98 -0.91
N VAL A 230 20.39 4.51 -1.78
CA VAL A 230 20.68 4.62 -3.22
C VAL A 230 21.82 5.61 -3.48
N ARG A 231 21.80 6.76 -2.80
CA ARG A 231 22.88 7.74 -2.90
C ARG A 231 24.22 7.19 -2.39
N GLU A 232 24.20 6.38 -1.32
CA GLU A 232 25.43 5.79 -0.80
C GLU A 232 26.02 4.75 -1.78
N PHE A 233 25.18 3.97 -2.49
CA PHE A 233 25.63 3.09 -3.56
C PHE A 233 26.36 3.88 -4.66
N ALA A 234 25.77 4.97 -5.13
CA ALA A 234 26.34 5.82 -6.16
C ALA A 234 27.65 6.50 -5.68
N LYS A 235 27.64 7.09 -4.48
CA LYS A 235 28.81 7.76 -3.88
C LYS A 235 30.04 6.86 -3.79
N ARG A 236 29.84 5.55 -3.63
CA ARG A 236 30.94 4.58 -3.58
C ARG A 236 31.43 4.11 -4.95
N GLY A 237 30.84 4.63 -6.04
CA GLY A 237 31.22 4.27 -7.39
C GLY A 237 31.04 2.78 -7.68
N LEU A 238 30.06 2.09 -7.05
CA LEU A 238 29.87 0.66 -7.24
C LEU A 238 29.38 0.35 -8.65
N LYS A 239 28.58 1.23 -9.24
CA LYS A 239 28.15 1.13 -10.63
C LYS A 239 29.34 1.15 -11.61
N ASP A 240 30.34 2.00 -11.37
CA ASP A 240 31.55 2.10 -12.21
C ASP A 240 32.41 0.84 -12.13
N LYS A 241 32.26 0.08 -11.05
CA LYS A 241 32.88 -1.25 -10.88
C LYS A 241 32.08 -2.38 -11.54
N GLY A 242 30.98 -2.05 -12.23
CA GLY A 242 30.12 -3.03 -12.90
C GLY A 242 29.08 -3.68 -12.02
N ILE A 243 28.95 -3.26 -10.74
CA ILE A 243 27.94 -3.79 -9.81
C ILE A 243 26.59 -3.14 -10.12
N LYS A 244 25.57 -3.95 -10.35
CA LYS A 244 24.19 -3.47 -10.56
C LYS A 244 23.47 -3.28 -9.22
N LEU A 245 22.57 -2.29 -9.16
CA LEU A 245 21.69 -2.08 -8.02
C LEU A 245 20.30 -2.63 -8.33
N ALA A 246 19.74 -3.39 -7.42
CA ALA A 246 18.36 -3.87 -7.50
C ALA A 246 17.64 -3.70 -6.17
N GLY A 247 16.32 -3.64 -6.22
CA GLY A 247 15.47 -3.48 -5.03
C GLY A 247 14.00 -3.58 -5.34
N SER A 248 13.19 -2.81 -4.63
CA SER A 248 11.73 -2.80 -4.76
C SER A 248 11.18 -1.35 -4.76
N GLY A 249 10.63 -0.90 -3.64
CA GLY A 249 10.03 0.42 -3.48
C GLY A 249 11.02 1.58 -3.23
N GLU A 250 12.31 1.33 -3.17
CA GLU A 250 13.34 2.35 -2.89
C GLU A 250 13.47 3.37 -4.02
N VAL A 251 13.11 2.98 -5.22
CA VAL A 251 13.18 3.82 -6.43
C VAL A 251 11.80 4.17 -6.95
N GLN A 252 10.85 4.39 -6.05
CA GLN A 252 9.53 4.91 -6.40
C GLN A 252 9.65 6.31 -6.98
N GLU A 253 8.68 6.68 -7.79
CA GLU A 253 8.63 7.91 -8.56
C GLU A 253 8.79 9.15 -7.67
N ALA A 254 8.20 9.14 -6.49
CA ALA A 254 8.30 10.24 -5.51
C ALA A 254 9.73 10.53 -5.02
N PHE A 255 10.65 9.56 -5.11
CA PHE A 255 12.03 9.70 -4.62
C PHE A 255 13.03 10.00 -5.72
N LEU A 256 12.72 9.71 -6.98
CA LEU A 256 13.64 9.87 -8.11
C LEU A 256 14.22 11.29 -8.21
N PRO A 257 13.44 12.38 -8.07
CA PRO A 257 13.99 13.74 -8.11
C PRO A 257 15.01 14.03 -7.00
N ALA A 258 14.79 13.45 -5.80
CA ALA A 258 15.70 13.64 -4.67
C ALA A 258 16.95 12.77 -4.78
N ILE A 259 16.86 11.59 -5.41
CA ILE A 259 18.03 10.73 -5.64
C ILE A 259 18.93 11.31 -6.73
N GLY A 260 18.34 11.75 -7.85
CA GLY A 260 19.06 12.30 -9.00
C GLY A 260 19.49 11.24 -10.03
N ASP A 261 20.31 11.63 -10.99
CA ASP A 261 20.68 10.80 -12.16
C ASP A 261 21.46 9.51 -11.80
N ASP A 262 22.04 9.43 -10.61
CA ASP A 262 22.76 8.26 -10.12
C ASP A 262 21.88 6.99 -10.03
N VAL A 263 20.55 7.17 -9.96
CA VAL A 263 19.60 6.06 -9.90
C VAL A 263 19.36 5.36 -11.24
N VAL A 264 19.76 5.98 -12.36
CA VAL A 264 19.52 5.44 -13.72
C VAL A 264 20.12 4.06 -13.88
N GLY A 265 19.32 3.12 -14.37
CA GLY A 265 19.67 1.71 -14.55
C GLY A 265 19.35 0.83 -13.34
N THR A 266 18.92 1.40 -12.19
CA THR A 266 18.47 0.59 -11.05
C THR A 266 17.25 -0.24 -11.42
N ILE A 267 17.28 -1.51 -11.03
CA ILE A 267 16.20 -2.48 -11.28
C ILE A 267 15.33 -2.60 -10.02
N SER A 268 14.03 -2.76 -10.21
CA SER A 268 13.13 -3.06 -9.10
C SER A 268 12.03 -4.04 -9.48
N GLY A 269 11.68 -4.92 -8.54
CA GLY A 269 10.45 -5.69 -8.60
C GLY A 269 9.37 -4.94 -7.81
N PHE A 270 8.29 -4.49 -8.45
CA PHE A 270 7.27 -3.71 -7.77
C PHE A 270 5.89 -3.87 -8.40
N HIS A 271 4.85 -3.45 -7.69
CA HIS A 271 3.45 -3.66 -8.10
C HIS A 271 2.79 -2.45 -8.77
N TYR A 272 3.48 -1.32 -8.82
CA TYR A 272 2.96 -0.07 -9.38
C TYR A 272 4.02 0.65 -10.20
N THR A 273 3.59 1.25 -11.31
CA THR A 273 4.41 2.12 -12.16
C THR A 273 3.56 3.31 -12.60
N GLU A 274 4.03 4.53 -12.37
CA GLU A 274 3.32 5.76 -12.73
C GLU A 274 3.02 5.83 -14.23
N THR A 275 3.93 5.33 -15.05
CA THR A 275 3.80 5.35 -16.52
C THR A 275 2.77 4.36 -17.07
N ASN A 276 2.18 3.50 -16.23
CA ASN A 276 1.14 2.58 -16.65
C ASN A 276 -0.06 3.34 -17.25
N THR A 277 -0.49 2.92 -18.44
CA THR A 277 -1.50 3.60 -19.26
C THR A 277 -2.92 3.10 -19.04
N ASN A 278 -3.16 2.23 -18.06
CA ASN A 278 -4.53 1.78 -17.80
C ASN A 278 -5.46 2.95 -17.41
N PRO A 279 -6.77 2.88 -17.72
CA PRO A 279 -7.69 3.99 -17.51
C PRO A 279 -7.77 4.48 -16.05
N GLN A 280 -7.66 3.57 -15.07
CA GLN A 280 -7.72 3.93 -13.65
C GLN A 280 -6.48 4.72 -13.22
N ASN A 281 -5.30 4.36 -13.73
CA ASN A 281 -4.08 5.13 -13.47
C ASN A 281 -4.12 6.51 -14.12
N VAL A 282 -4.59 6.59 -15.36
CA VAL A 282 -4.78 7.87 -16.07
C VAL A 282 -5.73 8.77 -15.29
N LEU A 283 -6.84 8.23 -14.76
CA LEU A 283 -7.82 8.98 -13.97
C LEU A 283 -7.18 9.47 -12.65
N LEU A 284 -6.50 8.59 -11.90
CA LEU A 284 -5.82 8.95 -10.64
C LEU A 284 -4.80 10.07 -10.87
N ARG A 285 -3.90 9.92 -11.85
CA ARG A 285 -2.88 10.91 -12.19
C ARG A 285 -3.49 12.26 -12.54
N LYS A 286 -4.48 12.26 -13.44
CA LYS A 286 -5.19 13.48 -13.86
C LYS A 286 -5.79 14.19 -12.65
N THR A 287 -6.51 13.45 -11.79
CA THR A 287 -7.19 14.03 -10.63
C THR A 287 -6.20 14.59 -9.61
N LEU A 288 -5.09 13.89 -9.35
CA LEU A 288 -4.04 14.40 -8.45
C LEU A 288 -3.41 15.68 -8.97
N VAL A 289 -3.09 15.74 -10.26
CA VAL A 289 -2.53 16.96 -10.89
C VAL A 289 -3.53 18.12 -10.84
N GLU A 290 -4.80 17.88 -11.09
CA GLU A 290 -5.86 18.90 -11.02
C GLU A 290 -6.04 19.46 -9.61
N MET A 291 -5.91 18.62 -8.57
CA MET A 291 -6.15 19.01 -7.18
C MET A 291 -4.92 19.57 -6.46
N PHE A 292 -3.73 19.03 -6.75
CA PHE A 292 -2.52 19.29 -5.97
C PHE A 292 -1.37 19.87 -6.79
N GLY A 293 -1.59 20.11 -8.08
CA GLY A 293 -0.63 20.77 -8.99
C GLY A 293 0.18 19.78 -9.83
N LYS A 294 0.90 20.33 -10.80
CA LYS A 294 1.61 19.58 -11.86
C LYS A 294 2.67 18.58 -11.36
N ASP A 295 3.16 18.80 -10.15
CA ASP A 295 4.22 17.96 -9.54
C ASP A 295 3.62 16.85 -8.65
N ALA A 296 2.29 16.78 -8.54
CA ALA A 296 1.62 15.71 -7.82
C ALA A 296 1.68 14.40 -8.61
N THR A 297 2.58 13.52 -8.19
CA THR A 297 2.84 12.22 -8.82
C THR A 297 2.23 11.12 -7.96
N PRO A 298 1.32 10.29 -8.51
CA PRO A 298 0.85 9.12 -7.79
C PRO A 298 1.96 8.09 -7.62
N ASP A 299 1.87 7.34 -6.54
CA ASP A 299 2.79 6.27 -6.21
C ASP A 299 2.04 5.09 -5.59
N ALA A 300 2.76 4.09 -5.14
CA ALA A 300 2.19 2.89 -4.52
C ALA A 300 1.20 3.19 -3.39
N GLY A 301 1.50 4.16 -2.52
CA GLY A 301 0.60 4.63 -1.47
C GLY A 301 -0.69 5.21 -2.02
N SER A 302 -0.58 5.99 -3.11
CA SER A 302 -1.75 6.55 -3.79
C SER A 302 -2.65 5.45 -4.37
N ALA A 303 -2.05 4.44 -5.03
CA ALA A 303 -2.78 3.31 -5.58
C ALA A 303 -3.46 2.47 -4.48
N GLY A 304 -2.75 2.19 -3.38
CA GLY A 304 -3.30 1.46 -2.24
C GLY A 304 -4.48 2.18 -1.58
N ALA A 305 -4.38 3.50 -1.42
CA ALA A 305 -5.45 4.31 -0.85
C ALA A 305 -6.67 4.40 -1.79
N TRP A 306 -6.46 4.57 -3.09
CA TRP A 306 -7.52 4.54 -4.10
C TRP A 306 -8.30 3.23 -4.06
N ASP A 307 -7.61 2.09 -4.05
CA ASP A 307 -8.22 0.77 -3.98
C ASP A 307 -8.91 0.50 -2.65
N GLY A 308 -8.34 0.97 -1.54
CA GLY A 308 -8.98 0.88 -0.22
C GLY A 308 -10.30 1.64 -0.17
N MET A 309 -10.32 2.87 -0.70
CA MET A 309 -11.56 3.64 -0.82
C MET A 309 -12.56 2.94 -1.71
N ARG A 310 -12.13 2.42 -2.87
CA ARG A 310 -12.99 1.65 -3.78
C ARG A 310 -13.68 0.50 -3.04
N LEU A 311 -12.92 -0.34 -2.34
CA LEU A 311 -13.46 -1.50 -1.65
C LEU A 311 -14.48 -1.11 -0.55
N MET A 312 -14.21 -0.02 0.21
CA MET A 312 -15.14 0.47 1.23
C MET A 312 -16.41 1.08 0.62
N TYR A 313 -16.28 1.86 -0.46
CA TYR A 313 -17.44 2.43 -1.19
C TYR A 313 -18.33 1.35 -1.79
N ASP A 314 -17.73 0.35 -2.43
CA ASP A 314 -18.47 -0.78 -3.01
C ASP A 314 -19.20 -1.57 -1.92
N ALA A 315 -18.59 -1.77 -0.74
CA ALA A 315 -19.23 -2.43 0.40
C ALA A 315 -20.43 -1.64 0.92
N VAL A 316 -20.30 -0.32 1.10
CA VAL A 316 -21.42 0.54 1.52
C VAL A 316 -22.53 0.54 0.45
N ALA A 317 -22.15 0.55 -0.83
CA ALA A 317 -23.10 0.49 -1.94
C ALA A 317 -23.93 -0.80 -1.97
N GLU A 318 -23.31 -1.94 -1.68
CA GLU A 318 -24.00 -3.23 -1.75
C GLU A 318 -24.67 -3.64 -0.44
N LEU A 319 -24.02 -3.39 0.70
CA LEU A 319 -24.44 -3.86 2.02
C LEU A 319 -25.17 -2.79 2.84
N GLY A 320 -25.09 -1.54 2.40
CA GLY A 320 -25.66 -0.39 3.12
C GLY A 320 -24.72 0.21 4.18
N PRO A 321 -25.14 1.35 4.77
CA PRO A 321 -24.28 2.12 5.67
C PRO A 321 -24.11 1.51 7.07
N LYS A 322 -24.86 0.47 7.42
CA LYS A 322 -24.74 -0.29 8.68
C LYS A 322 -23.92 -1.58 8.50
N VAL A 323 -23.09 -1.65 7.47
CA VAL A 323 -22.25 -2.81 7.21
C VAL A 323 -21.45 -3.20 8.46
N THR A 324 -21.59 -4.46 8.86
CA THR A 324 -20.80 -5.03 9.97
C THR A 324 -19.46 -5.56 9.47
N GLY A 325 -18.49 -5.75 10.38
CA GLY A 325 -17.19 -6.33 10.01
C GLY A 325 -17.32 -7.71 9.37
N ASP A 326 -18.16 -8.59 9.93
CA ASP A 326 -18.38 -9.93 9.37
C ASP A 326 -18.95 -9.87 7.93
N GLN A 327 -19.90 -8.96 7.68
CA GLN A 327 -20.47 -8.75 6.35
C GLN A 327 -19.40 -8.21 5.37
N PHE A 328 -18.59 -7.25 5.82
CA PHE A 328 -17.50 -6.69 5.00
C PHE A 328 -16.45 -7.74 4.65
N ILE A 329 -16.00 -8.55 5.60
CA ILE A 329 -15.02 -9.60 5.33
C ILE A 329 -15.56 -10.63 4.33
N LYS A 330 -16.82 -11.04 4.46
CA LYS A 330 -17.47 -11.92 3.50
C LYS A 330 -17.55 -11.28 2.11
N PHE A 331 -17.88 -10.00 2.05
CA PHE A 331 -17.98 -9.21 0.83
C PHE A 331 -16.62 -9.05 0.12
N ALA A 332 -15.55 -8.79 0.86
CA ALA A 332 -14.23 -8.52 0.31
C ALA A 332 -13.56 -9.75 -0.33
N LYS A 333 -13.83 -10.95 0.20
CA LYS A 333 -13.26 -12.21 -0.27
C LYS A 333 -13.58 -12.49 -1.74
N GLY A 334 -12.56 -12.69 -2.56
CA GLY A 334 -12.70 -13.00 -3.99
C GLY A 334 -13.07 -11.79 -4.87
N ARG A 335 -13.24 -10.59 -4.31
CA ARG A 335 -13.50 -9.39 -5.10
C ARG A 335 -12.34 -9.10 -6.03
N ALA A 336 -12.67 -8.67 -7.26
CA ALA A 336 -11.72 -8.30 -8.30
C ALA A 336 -12.16 -7.01 -8.98
N TRP A 337 -11.19 -6.17 -9.35
CA TRP A 337 -11.44 -4.93 -10.07
C TRP A 337 -10.19 -4.42 -10.80
N ASP A 338 -10.39 -3.49 -11.72
CA ASP A 338 -9.30 -2.76 -12.36
C ASP A 338 -8.84 -1.62 -11.45
N SER A 339 -7.59 -1.71 -11.02
CA SER A 339 -6.88 -0.76 -10.17
C SER A 339 -5.97 0.15 -10.99
N PRO A 340 -5.50 1.29 -10.46
CA PRO A 340 -4.43 2.07 -11.09
C PRO A 340 -3.18 1.27 -11.47
N ARG A 341 -2.93 0.14 -10.81
CA ARG A 341 -1.77 -0.75 -11.07
C ARG A 341 -2.09 -1.97 -11.95
N GLY A 342 -3.26 -2.00 -12.58
CA GLY A 342 -3.76 -3.13 -13.38
C GLY A 342 -4.79 -3.96 -12.62
N PRO A 343 -5.16 -5.14 -13.13
CA PRO A 343 -6.17 -5.99 -12.51
C PRO A 343 -5.68 -6.52 -11.16
N ILE A 344 -6.56 -6.46 -10.16
CA ILE A 344 -6.30 -6.98 -8.81
C ILE A 344 -7.49 -7.78 -8.30
N SER A 345 -7.23 -8.67 -7.35
CA SER A 345 -8.29 -9.35 -6.60
C SER A 345 -7.87 -9.63 -5.16
N ILE A 346 -8.86 -9.81 -4.30
CA ILE A 346 -8.64 -10.21 -2.91
C ILE A 346 -8.72 -11.74 -2.82
N ASP A 347 -7.66 -12.34 -2.32
CA ASP A 347 -7.61 -13.79 -2.08
C ASP A 347 -8.76 -14.21 -1.15
N PRO A 348 -9.61 -15.20 -1.56
CA PRO A 348 -10.78 -15.57 -0.79
C PRO A 348 -10.45 -16.27 0.55
N GLU A 349 -9.26 -16.83 0.69
CA GLU A 349 -8.83 -17.52 1.91
C GLU A 349 -8.00 -16.59 2.80
N GLU A 350 -6.99 -15.98 2.23
CA GLU A 350 -6.01 -15.16 2.95
C GLU A 350 -6.42 -13.69 3.12
N ARG A 351 -7.45 -13.22 2.40
CA ARG A 351 -7.86 -11.80 2.39
C ARG A 351 -6.72 -10.86 1.99
N ASP A 352 -5.79 -11.40 1.25
CA ASP A 352 -4.61 -10.72 0.73
C ASP A 352 -4.78 -10.33 -0.74
N ILE A 353 -3.92 -9.46 -1.21
CA ILE A 353 -3.95 -9.00 -2.59
C ILE A 353 -3.36 -10.05 -3.56
N ILE A 354 -4.01 -10.23 -4.69
CA ILE A 354 -3.49 -10.92 -5.88
C ILE A 354 -3.37 -9.85 -6.96
N GLN A 355 -2.19 -9.68 -7.53
CA GLN A 355 -1.92 -8.60 -8.47
C GLN A 355 -0.74 -8.91 -9.38
N ASN A 356 -0.54 -8.09 -10.40
CA ASN A 356 0.65 -8.16 -11.23
C ASN A 356 1.87 -7.61 -10.48
N MET A 357 3.04 -8.21 -10.77
CA MET A 357 4.34 -7.67 -10.38
C MET A 357 5.12 -7.28 -11.62
N TYR A 358 5.74 -6.12 -11.59
CA TYR A 358 6.49 -5.56 -12.69
C TYR A 358 7.98 -5.59 -12.37
N LEU A 359 8.80 -6.06 -13.32
CA LEU A 359 10.22 -5.76 -13.34
C LEU A 359 10.37 -4.38 -13.94
N ARG A 360 10.93 -3.44 -13.21
CA ARG A 360 11.07 -2.06 -13.65
C ARG A 360 12.54 -1.67 -13.71
N GLN A 361 12.84 -0.70 -14.56
CA GLN A 361 14.13 -0.03 -14.61
C GLN A 361 13.93 1.47 -14.57
N VAL A 362 14.78 2.16 -13.82
CA VAL A 362 14.80 3.61 -13.85
C VAL A 362 15.52 4.08 -15.10
N GLU A 363 14.85 4.91 -15.89
CA GLU A 363 15.39 5.55 -17.09
C GLU A 363 15.23 7.07 -17.00
N LYS A 364 16.00 7.78 -17.81
CA LYS A 364 15.82 9.21 -18.03
C LYS A 364 15.16 9.42 -19.40
N ARG A 365 13.90 9.91 -19.41
CA ARG A 365 13.13 10.20 -20.61
C ARG A 365 12.69 11.66 -20.59
N ASP A 366 12.96 12.38 -21.65
CA ASP A 366 12.60 13.81 -21.79
C ASP A 366 13.06 14.66 -20.59
N GLY A 367 14.25 14.35 -20.06
CA GLY A 367 14.83 15.04 -18.91
C GLY A 367 14.25 14.64 -17.54
N LYS A 368 13.27 13.73 -17.49
CA LYS A 368 12.68 13.20 -16.25
C LYS A 368 13.14 11.78 -15.96
N LEU A 369 13.33 11.47 -14.69
CA LEU A 369 13.55 10.12 -14.21
C LEU A 369 12.20 9.42 -14.07
N VAL A 370 12.06 8.23 -14.66
CA VAL A 370 10.84 7.43 -14.67
C VAL A 370 11.16 5.95 -14.53
N ASN A 371 10.25 5.18 -13.92
CA ASN A 371 10.31 3.73 -13.98
C ASN A 371 9.64 3.24 -15.26
N ILE A 372 10.28 2.27 -15.94
CA ILE A 372 9.76 1.63 -17.14
C ILE A 372 9.59 0.14 -16.86
N ASP A 373 8.43 -0.39 -17.20
CA ASP A 373 8.14 -1.81 -17.08
C ASP A 373 8.90 -2.61 -18.16
N LEU A 374 9.78 -3.50 -17.74
CA LEU A 374 10.53 -4.40 -18.61
C LEU A 374 9.85 -5.77 -18.78
N MET A 375 9.10 -6.19 -17.75
CA MET A 375 8.42 -7.49 -17.71
C MET A 375 7.27 -7.44 -16.70
N THR A 376 6.21 -8.20 -16.99
CA THR A 376 5.07 -8.39 -16.08
C THR A 376 4.98 -9.85 -15.67
N VAL A 377 4.89 -10.12 -14.37
CA VAL A 377 4.51 -11.41 -13.80
C VAL A 377 3.05 -11.29 -13.35
N PRO A 378 2.10 -11.94 -14.02
CA PRO A 378 0.68 -11.73 -13.73
C PRO A 378 0.20 -12.52 -12.50
N ASN A 379 -0.84 -11.99 -11.83
CA ASN A 379 -1.61 -12.69 -10.79
C ASN A 379 -0.76 -13.30 -9.66
N VAL A 380 0.25 -12.57 -9.20
CA VAL A 380 1.13 -13.02 -8.14
C VAL A 380 0.38 -13.03 -6.81
N ARG A 381 0.31 -14.19 -6.18
CA ARG A 381 -0.09 -14.39 -4.78
C ARG A 381 1.14 -14.33 -3.89
N ASP A 382 0.93 -14.10 -2.59
CA ASP A 382 2.04 -14.17 -1.63
C ASP A 382 2.63 -15.59 -1.58
N PRO A 383 3.88 -15.80 -2.07
CA PRO A 383 4.49 -17.12 -2.12
C PRO A 383 4.76 -17.71 -0.73
N TRP A 384 5.02 -16.85 0.27
CA TRP A 384 5.26 -17.29 1.65
C TRP A 384 4.04 -17.99 2.23
N LYS A 385 2.84 -17.50 1.96
CA LYS A 385 1.61 -18.11 2.46
C LYS A 385 1.36 -19.50 1.90
N ALA A 386 1.67 -19.69 0.62
CA ALA A 386 1.59 -21.00 -0.02
C ALA A 386 2.60 -21.99 0.59
N ALA A 387 3.81 -21.53 0.91
CA ALA A 387 4.85 -22.33 1.53
C ALA A 387 4.61 -22.59 3.03
N ASN A 388 3.85 -21.74 3.71
CA ASN A 388 3.62 -21.78 5.16
C ASN A 388 2.12 -21.83 5.51
N PRO A 389 1.36 -22.87 5.12
CA PRO A 389 -0.09 -22.90 5.29
C PRO A 389 -0.54 -22.85 6.76
N ASN A 390 0.30 -23.28 7.69
CA ASN A 390 0.01 -23.37 9.13
C ASN A 390 0.60 -22.23 9.97
N ALA A 391 1.32 -21.28 9.39
CA ALA A 391 1.85 -20.13 10.13
C ALA A 391 0.71 -19.22 10.60
N LYS A 392 0.76 -18.80 11.88
CA LYS A 392 -0.25 -17.95 12.54
C LYS A 392 0.34 -16.63 12.98
#